data_f2b73e491c005147884157f03f9d07f4
#
_entry.id   f2b73e491c005147884157f03f9d07f4
#
_cell.length_a   1.000
_cell.length_b   1.000
_cell.length_c   1.000
_cell.angle_alpha   90.00
_cell.angle_beta   90.00
_cell.angle_gamma   90.00
#
_symmetry.space_group_name_H-M   'P 1'
#
loop_
_entity.id
_entity.type
_entity.pdbx_description
1 polymer ?
#
loop_
_entity_poly.entity_id
_entity_poly.type
_entity_poly.pdbx_seq_one_letter_code
_entity_poly.pdbx_strand_id
1 'polypeptide(L)'
;MIRRQEPEEPAWAKYITEENLPTEDLKYLCSIIGLEATKKLMFNAAGEKFSIHAYCNQPYKRQYIIDNNDGTKYTINKIVVACETTTRYVYKVIEEHAKGKK
;
A
#
# COMPACT_ATOMS: atom_id res chain seq x y z
N MET A 1 26.63 -2.94 11.94
CA MET A 1 25.30 -3.35 12.26
C MET A 1 24.99 -4.75 11.74
N ILE A 2 24.45 -5.55 12.56
CA ILE A 2 24.15 -6.92 12.17
C ILE A 2 22.86 -6.96 11.42
N ARG A 3 22.93 -7.51 10.23
CA ARG A 3 21.75 -7.66 9.46
C ARG A 3 20.93 -8.81 10.00
N ARG A 4 19.72 -8.51 10.38
CA ARG A 4 18.87 -9.54 10.91
C ARG A 4 18.44 -10.50 9.82
N GLN A 5 18.61 -11.75 10.03
CA GLN A 5 18.04 -12.73 9.14
C GLN A 5 16.56 -12.88 9.44
N GLU A 6 15.86 -13.54 8.55
CA GLU A 6 14.47 -13.86 8.80
C GLU A 6 14.39 -14.54 10.15
N PRO A 7 13.67 -13.98 11.10
CA PRO A 7 13.65 -14.56 12.44
C PRO A 7 12.92 -15.89 12.43
N GLU A 8 13.40 -16.78 13.25
CA GLU A 8 12.68 -18.02 13.45
C GLU A 8 11.41 -17.70 14.22
N GLU A 9 10.39 -18.46 13.95
CA GLU A 9 9.14 -18.28 14.65
C GLU A 9 9.34 -18.70 16.10
N PRO A 10 8.96 -17.83 17.05
CA PRO A 10 9.11 -18.21 18.46
C PRO A 10 8.20 -19.36 18.83
N ALA A 11 8.58 -20.08 19.88
CA ALA A 11 7.83 -21.27 20.27
C ALA A 11 6.37 -20.98 20.59
N TRP A 12 6.09 -19.79 21.10
CA TRP A 12 4.71 -19.44 21.49
C TRP A 12 3.86 -19.00 20.29
N ALA A 13 4.45 -18.87 19.11
CA ALA A 13 3.71 -18.40 17.95
C ALA A 13 2.59 -19.34 17.55
N LYS A 14 2.74 -20.62 17.86
CA LYS A 14 1.71 -21.61 17.52
C LYS A 14 0.38 -21.36 18.22
N TYR A 15 0.40 -20.55 19.26
CA TYR A 15 -0.83 -20.23 19.97
C TYR A 15 -1.61 -19.08 19.36
N ILE A 16 -1.04 -18.42 18.37
CA ILE A 16 -1.69 -17.28 17.74
C ILE A 16 -2.62 -17.79 16.63
N THR A 17 -3.89 -17.41 16.70
CA THR A 17 -4.86 -17.75 15.67
C THR A 17 -5.60 -16.48 15.27
N GLU A 18 -6.29 -16.54 14.13
CA GLU A 18 -7.07 -15.38 13.70
C GLU A 18 -8.09 -14.97 14.73
N GLU A 19 -8.69 -15.95 15.39
CA GLU A 19 -9.77 -15.67 16.32
C GLU A 19 -9.28 -15.04 17.62
N ASN A 20 -8.04 -15.34 18.03
CA ASN A 20 -7.57 -14.86 19.33
C ASN A 20 -6.63 -13.68 19.24
N LEU A 21 -6.56 -13.04 18.10
CA LEU A 21 -5.74 -11.83 18.00
C LEU A 21 -6.23 -10.80 19.03
N PRO A 22 -5.29 -10.16 19.73
CA PRO A 22 -5.65 -9.38 20.92
C PRO A 22 -6.38 -8.06 20.66
N THR A 23 -6.28 -7.52 19.44
CA THR A 23 -6.92 -6.23 19.16
C THR A 23 -7.67 -6.28 17.85
N GLU A 24 -8.63 -5.37 17.71
CA GLU A 24 -9.37 -5.26 16.46
C GLU A 24 -8.45 -4.79 15.33
N ASP A 25 -7.48 -3.94 15.64
CA ASP A 25 -6.53 -3.50 14.63
C ASP A 25 -5.75 -4.66 14.05
N LEU A 26 -5.32 -5.59 14.89
CA LEU A 26 -4.60 -6.77 14.42
C LEU A 26 -5.50 -7.68 13.61
N LYS A 27 -6.76 -7.81 14.02
CA LYS A 27 -7.71 -8.61 13.26
C LYS A 27 -7.95 -8.00 11.88
N TYR A 28 -8.09 -6.69 11.83
CA TYR A 28 -8.25 -6.00 10.56
C TYR A 28 -7.02 -6.17 9.67
N LEU A 29 -5.85 -5.99 10.25
CA LEU A 29 -4.60 -6.17 9.52
C LEU A 29 -4.50 -7.58 8.97
N CYS A 30 -4.86 -8.57 9.79
CA CYS A 30 -4.84 -9.96 9.36
C CYS A 30 -5.74 -10.20 8.16
N SER A 31 -6.89 -9.52 8.12
CA SER A 31 -7.81 -9.68 6.99
C SER A 31 -7.21 -9.14 5.70
N ILE A 32 -6.23 -8.25 5.79
CA ILE A 32 -5.60 -7.65 4.62
C ILE A 32 -4.38 -8.44 4.18
N ILE A 33 -3.51 -8.80 5.13
CA ILE A 33 -2.20 -9.37 4.78
C ILE A 33 -2.05 -10.84 5.19
N GLY A 34 -3.03 -11.40 5.87
CA GLY A 34 -2.97 -12.78 6.28
C GLY A 34 -2.34 -12.98 7.63
N LEU A 35 -2.57 -14.16 8.21
CA LEU A 35 -2.12 -14.44 9.56
C LEU A 35 -0.60 -14.51 9.68
N GLU A 36 0.06 -15.13 8.72
CA GLU A 36 1.52 -15.29 8.81
C GLU A 36 2.25 -13.97 8.79
N ALA A 37 1.84 -13.06 7.91
CA ALA A 37 2.45 -11.73 7.86
C ALA A 37 2.14 -10.94 9.11
N THR A 38 0.91 -11.06 9.63
CA THR A 38 0.53 -10.39 10.86
C THR A 38 1.39 -10.86 12.02
N LYS A 39 1.61 -12.18 12.10
CA LYS A 39 2.47 -12.74 13.14
C LYS A 39 3.88 -12.18 13.07
N LYS A 40 4.43 -12.04 11.85
CA LYS A 40 5.77 -11.48 11.71
C LYS A 40 5.84 -10.06 12.24
N LEU A 41 4.81 -9.26 12.01
CA LEU A 41 4.77 -7.92 12.57
C LEU A 41 4.73 -7.96 14.10
N MET A 42 3.95 -8.87 14.65
CA MET A 42 3.86 -8.99 16.10
C MET A 42 5.20 -9.36 16.72
N PHE A 43 5.97 -10.23 16.04
CA PHE A 43 7.28 -10.64 16.56
C PHE A 43 8.32 -9.54 16.42
N ASN A 44 8.27 -8.78 15.33
CA ASN A 44 9.39 -7.91 14.98
C ASN A 44 9.11 -6.45 15.26
N ALA A 45 7.85 -6.05 15.37
CA ALA A 45 7.52 -4.64 15.49
C ALA A 45 6.62 -4.34 16.69
N ALA A 46 6.60 -5.26 17.66
CA ALA A 46 5.81 -5.04 18.87
C ALA A 46 6.25 -3.75 19.55
N GLY A 47 5.30 -2.92 19.91
CA GLY A 47 5.60 -1.65 20.56
C GLY A 47 5.84 -0.51 19.60
N GLU A 48 6.02 -0.79 18.32
CA GLU A 48 6.25 0.28 17.34
C GLU A 48 4.93 0.82 16.81
N LYS A 49 4.96 2.05 16.41
CA LYS A 49 3.79 2.70 15.84
C LYS A 49 4.15 3.21 14.45
N PHE A 50 3.26 2.94 13.51
CA PHE A 50 3.42 3.51 12.19
C PHE A 50 2.03 3.66 11.60
N SER A 51 1.91 4.59 10.68
CA SER A 51 0.63 4.84 10.05
C SER A 51 0.81 4.83 8.54
N ILE A 52 -0.27 4.48 7.87
CA ILE A 52 -0.29 4.49 6.42
C ILE A 52 -1.11 5.71 6.03
N HIS A 53 -0.43 6.67 5.42
CA HIS A 53 -1.04 7.93 5.03
C HIS A 53 -2.15 7.69 4.01
N ALA A 54 -3.24 8.44 4.13
CA ALA A 54 -4.39 8.26 3.24
C ALA A 54 -4.01 8.43 1.77
N TYR A 55 -3.04 9.28 1.49
CA TYR A 55 -2.62 9.54 0.11
C TYR A 55 -1.29 8.91 -0.23
N CYS A 56 -0.91 7.86 0.50
CA CYS A 56 0.40 7.25 0.31
C CYS A 56 0.60 6.69 -1.09
N ASN A 57 -0.48 6.39 -1.80
CA ASN A 57 -0.39 5.81 -3.14
C ASN A 57 -0.39 6.85 -4.25
N GLN A 58 -0.59 8.12 -3.91
CA GLN A 58 -0.68 9.17 -4.93
C GLN A 58 0.56 9.27 -5.83
N PRO A 59 1.78 9.25 -5.30
CA PRO A 59 2.95 9.37 -6.18
C PRO A 59 3.00 8.28 -7.24
N TYR A 60 2.57 7.07 -6.89
CA TYR A 60 2.61 5.95 -7.81
C TYR A 60 1.50 6.04 -8.85
N LYS A 61 0.32 6.48 -8.44
CA LYS A 61 -0.77 6.70 -9.37
C LYS A 61 -0.41 7.81 -10.34
N ARG A 62 0.22 8.87 -9.84
CA ARG A 62 0.65 9.97 -10.68
C ARG A 62 1.65 9.50 -11.74
N GLN A 63 2.62 8.68 -11.33
CA GLN A 63 3.61 8.16 -12.26
C GLN A 63 2.94 7.25 -13.30
N TYR A 64 2.00 6.42 -12.87
CA TYR A 64 1.26 5.57 -13.80
C TYR A 64 0.53 6.41 -14.84
N ILE A 65 -0.10 7.49 -14.41
CA ILE A 65 -0.81 8.38 -15.33
C ILE A 65 0.14 8.95 -16.36
N ILE A 66 1.28 9.45 -15.90
CA ILE A 66 2.26 10.06 -16.79
C ILE A 66 2.80 9.04 -17.80
N ASP A 67 3.13 7.86 -17.33
CA ASP A 67 3.75 6.84 -18.17
C ASP A 67 2.79 6.24 -19.19
N ASN A 68 1.50 6.24 -18.89
CA ASN A 68 0.52 5.56 -19.74
C ASN A 68 -0.34 6.49 -20.56
N ASN A 69 -0.17 7.78 -20.42
CA ASN A 69 -0.94 8.75 -21.17
C ASN A 69 -0.47 8.80 -22.61
N ASP A 70 -1.37 8.56 -23.56
CA ASP A 70 -1.07 8.66 -24.98
C ASP A 70 -1.93 9.70 -25.67
N GLY A 71 -2.66 10.48 -24.88
CA GLY A 71 -3.46 11.57 -25.43
C GLY A 71 -4.85 11.17 -25.91
N THR A 72 -5.18 9.88 -25.87
CA THR A 72 -6.49 9.46 -26.37
C THR A 72 -7.48 9.34 -25.21
N LYS A 73 -8.75 9.59 -25.53
CA LYS A 73 -9.80 9.47 -24.54
C LYS A 73 -9.95 8.03 -24.04
N TYR A 74 -9.71 7.09 -24.92
CA TYR A 74 -9.81 5.69 -24.57
C TYR A 74 -8.82 5.36 -23.45
N THR A 75 -7.57 5.79 -23.60
CA THR A 75 -6.55 5.55 -22.60
C THR A 75 -6.85 6.29 -21.30
N ILE A 76 -7.37 7.52 -21.40
CA ILE A 76 -7.74 8.27 -20.20
C ILE A 76 -8.76 7.49 -19.39
N ASN A 77 -9.77 6.91 -20.05
CA ASN A 77 -10.77 6.13 -19.35
C ASN A 77 -10.18 4.90 -18.66
N LYS A 78 -9.22 4.25 -19.32
CA LYS A 78 -8.58 3.09 -18.72
C LYS A 78 -7.76 3.48 -17.51
N ILE A 79 -7.07 4.61 -17.57
CA ILE A 79 -6.28 5.11 -16.46
C ILE A 79 -7.18 5.43 -15.26
N VAL A 80 -8.32 6.06 -15.52
CA VAL A 80 -9.27 6.40 -14.46
C VAL A 80 -9.66 5.14 -13.67
N VAL A 81 -9.96 4.07 -14.39
CA VAL A 81 -10.34 2.82 -13.74
C VAL A 81 -9.15 2.19 -13.01
N ALA A 82 -7.99 2.16 -13.66
CA ALA A 82 -6.81 1.51 -13.08
C ALA A 82 -6.35 2.20 -11.80
N CYS A 83 -6.43 3.53 -11.76
CA CYS A 83 -5.97 4.30 -10.61
C CYS A 83 -7.08 4.60 -9.63
N GLU A 84 -8.30 4.15 -9.91
CA GLU A 84 -9.44 4.40 -9.04
C GLU A 84 -9.57 5.89 -8.73
N THR A 85 -9.55 6.69 -9.79
CA THR A 85 -9.58 8.13 -9.64
C THR A 85 -10.61 8.72 -10.60
N THR A 86 -10.50 10.02 -10.89
CA THR A 86 -11.45 10.71 -11.75
C THR A 86 -10.75 11.22 -13.01
N THR A 87 -11.56 11.42 -14.06
CA THR A 87 -11.05 12.01 -15.29
C THR A 87 -10.40 13.36 -15.01
N ARG A 88 -11.02 14.15 -14.16
CA ARG A 88 -10.52 15.47 -13.82
C ARG A 88 -9.11 15.38 -13.20
N TYR A 89 -8.90 14.44 -12.30
CA TYR A 89 -7.60 14.29 -11.67
C TYR A 89 -6.56 13.88 -12.70
N VAL A 90 -6.91 12.96 -13.61
CA VAL A 90 -5.98 12.51 -14.63
C VAL A 90 -5.52 13.68 -15.49
N TYR A 91 -6.46 14.50 -15.96
CA TYR A 91 -6.11 15.66 -16.77
C TYR A 91 -5.24 16.66 -15.98
N LYS A 92 -5.54 16.81 -14.70
CA LYS A 92 -4.76 17.71 -13.87
C LYS A 92 -3.31 17.24 -13.77
N VAL A 93 -3.09 15.95 -13.58
CA VAL A 93 -1.75 15.40 -13.49
C VAL A 93 -1.01 15.61 -14.82
N ILE A 94 -1.68 15.33 -15.92
CA ILE A 94 -1.07 15.48 -17.23
C ILE A 94 -0.66 16.93 -17.46
N GLU A 95 -1.54 17.84 -17.10
CA GLU A 95 -1.26 19.26 -17.29
C GLU A 95 -0.09 19.73 -16.44
N GLU A 96 -0.06 19.30 -15.20
CA GLU A 96 1.02 19.67 -14.29
C GLU A 96 2.35 19.11 -14.77
N HIS A 97 2.33 17.88 -15.27
CA HIS A 97 3.55 17.28 -15.79
C HIS A 97 4.07 18.04 -16.99
N ALA A 98 3.17 18.43 -17.88
CA ALA A 98 3.56 19.18 -19.07
C ALA A 98 4.18 20.51 -18.68
N LYS A 99 3.60 21.19 -17.70
CA LYS A 99 4.14 22.46 -17.25
C LYS A 99 5.51 22.31 -16.61
N GLY A 100 5.71 21.20 -15.89
CA GLY A 100 6.98 20.99 -15.23
C GLY A 100 8.11 20.64 -16.16
N LYS A 101 7.79 20.36 -17.40
CA LYS A 101 8.80 19.93 -18.34
C LYS A 101 9.59 21.05 -18.99
N LYS A 102 9.29 22.23 -18.67
CA LYS A 102 9.93 23.37 -19.34
C LYS A 102 11.40 23.36 -19.34
#